data_1b0c4f6ed29923c1478adb024f7c7383
#
_entry.id   1b0c4f6ed29923c1478adb024f7c7383
#
_cell.length_a   1.000
_cell.length_b   1.000
_cell.length_c   1.000
_cell.angle_alpha   90.00
_cell.angle_beta   90.00
_cell.angle_gamma   90.00
#
_symmetry.space_group_name_H-M   'P 1'
#
loop_
_entity.id
_entity.type
_entity.pdbx_description
1 polymer ?
#
loop_
_entity_poly.entity_id
_entity_poly.type
_entity_poly.pdbx_seq_one_letter_code
_entity_poly.pdbx_strand_id
1 'polypeptide(L)'
;MKLIGATLGNCLESSALNGAVRLIADMSYERKGALFVFCDDQRSIGRMVPDHGKGDRTNKPVRNFARRLNMADVGHQTILRNVAAIDGAVVVGRDGHVLDAACMVATPSAADLTGAGFSSPKTFAGARTTAAWNASLYGTSVKVSEDGPISVFRAGKLILSIG
;
A
#
# COMPACT_ATOMS: atom_id res chain seq x y z
N MET A 1 1.88 -14.40 -10.37
CA MET A 1 1.23 -14.41 -9.03
C MET A 1 2.03 -15.15 -7.95
N LYS A 2 2.67 -16.30 -8.22
CA LYS A 2 3.54 -17.00 -7.22
C LYS A 2 4.64 -16.09 -6.65
N LEU A 3 5.28 -15.27 -7.48
CA LEU A 3 6.34 -14.36 -7.05
C LEU A 3 5.83 -13.29 -6.08
N ILE A 4 4.66 -12.72 -6.31
CA ILE A 4 4.05 -11.73 -5.39
C ILE A 4 3.75 -12.41 -4.05
N GLY A 5 3.16 -13.61 -4.07
CA GLY A 5 2.90 -14.38 -2.85
C GLY A 5 4.16 -14.64 -2.04
N ALA A 6 5.24 -15.09 -2.69
CA ALA A 6 6.54 -15.30 -2.02
C ALA A 6 7.11 -13.99 -1.45
N THR A 7 6.95 -12.87 -2.17
CA THR A 7 7.45 -11.56 -1.73
C THR A 7 6.66 -11.00 -0.54
N LEU A 8 5.35 -11.20 -0.50
CA LEU A 8 4.46 -10.71 0.57
C LEU A 8 4.29 -11.68 1.75
N GLY A 9 4.73 -12.94 1.61
CA GLY A 9 4.49 -13.98 2.61
C GLY A 9 5.06 -13.68 4.00
N ASN A 10 6.07 -12.82 4.09
CA ASN A 10 6.61 -12.36 5.39
C ASN A 10 5.84 -11.16 5.99
N CYS A 11 4.92 -10.56 5.24
CA CYS A 11 4.20 -9.35 5.66
C CYS A 11 2.75 -9.65 6.05
N LEU A 12 2.18 -10.76 5.59
CA LEU A 12 0.77 -11.10 5.74
C LEU A 12 0.58 -12.51 6.26
N GLU A 13 -0.47 -12.72 7.00
CA GLU A 13 -0.98 -14.04 7.35
C GLU A 13 -1.54 -14.76 6.11
N SER A 14 -1.57 -16.09 6.11
CA SER A 14 -1.89 -16.89 4.92
C SER A 14 -3.22 -16.55 4.27
N SER A 15 -4.28 -16.30 5.05
CA SER A 15 -5.59 -15.91 4.53
C SER A 15 -5.57 -14.53 3.87
N ALA A 16 -4.95 -13.57 4.54
CA ALA A 16 -4.77 -12.21 4.04
C ALA A 16 -3.86 -12.17 2.80
N LEU A 17 -2.80 -12.99 2.77
CA LEU A 17 -1.90 -13.13 1.64
C LEU A 17 -2.64 -13.59 0.38
N ASN A 18 -3.48 -14.62 0.49
CA ASN A 18 -4.27 -15.11 -0.64
C ASN A 18 -5.23 -14.04 -1.18
N GLY A 19 -5.89 -13.32 -0.28
CA GLY A 19 -6.78 -12.20 -0.63
C GLY A 19 -6.04 -11.05 -1.30
N ALA A 20 -4.89 -10.66 -0.77
CA ALA A 20 -4.05 -9.60 -1.33
C ALA A 20 -3.53 -9.96 -2.73
N VAL A 21 -3.02 -11.19 -2.91
CA VAL A 21 -2.52 -11.67 -4.22
C VAL A 21 -3.63 -11.66 -5.26
N ARG A 22 -4.85 -12.10 -4.90
CA ARG A 22 -6.02 -12.07 -5.78
C ARG A 22 -6.37 -10.64 -6.16
N LEU A 23 -6.51 -9.75 -5.17
CA LEU A 23 -6.87 -8.35 -5.38
C LEU A 23 -5.88 -7.62 -6.30
N ILE A 24 -4.58 -7.78 -6.04
CA ILE A 24 -3.51 -7.20 -6.84
C ILE A 24 -3.55 -7.73 -8.28
N ALA A 25 -3.82 -9.04 -8.47
CA ALA A 25 -3.96 -9.65 -9.78
C ALA A 25 -5.15 -9.08 -10.56
N ASP A 26 -6.31 -9.01 -9.91
CA ASP A 26 -7.53 -8.51 -10.52
C ASP A 26 -7.35 -7.05 -10.95
N MET A 27 -6.74 -6.21 -10.10
CA MET A 27 -6.48 -4.80 -10.44
C MET A 27 -5.49 -4.65 -11.59
N SER A 28 -4.43 -5.46 -11.63
CA SER A 28 -3.49 -5.49 -12.74
C SER A 28 -4.17 -5.91 -14.06
N TYR A 29 -4.98 -6.96 -14.02
CA TYR A 29 -5.74 -7.43 -15.18
C TYR A 29 -6.76 -6.40 -15.67
N GLU A 30 -7.49 -5.75 -14.76
CA GLU A 30 -8.45 -4.70 -15.05
C GLU A 30 -7.81 -3.35 -15.39
N ARG A 31 -6.47 -3.25 -15.34
CA ARG A 31 -5.72 -2.01 -15.57
C ARG A 31 -6.16 -0.86 -14.66
N LYS A 32 -6.44 -1.19 -13.41
CA LYS A 32 -6.79 -0.22 -12.36
C LYS A 32 -5.56 0.08 -11.52
N GLY A 33 -5.15 1.34 -11.52
CA GLY A 33 -4.04 1.80 -10.71
C GLY A 33 -4.37 1.73 -9.22
N ALA A 34 -3.41 1.24 -8.40
CA ALA A 34 -3.54 1.18 -6.95
C ALA A 34 -2.19 1.28 -6.24
N LEU A 35 -2.25 1.67 -4.97
CA LEU A 35 -1.11 1.60 -4.06
C LEU A 35 -1.55 0.93 -2.76
N PHE A 36 -0.98 -0.24 -2.47
CA PHE A 36 -1.14 -0.94 -1.20
C PHE A 36 0.12 -0.80 -0.37
N VAL A 37 -0.03 -0.62 0.95
CA VAL A 37 1.08 -0.59 1.89
C VAL A 37 0.79 -1.56 3.04
N PHE A 38 1.62 -2.57 3.19
CA PHE A 38 1.52 -3.57 4.25
C PHE A 38 2.41 -3.15 5.42
N CYS A 39 1.79 -2.73 6.52
CA CYS A 39 2.46 -2.20 7.70
C CYS A 39 1.56 -2.30 8.93
N ASP A 40 2.10 -2.86 10.04
CA ASP A 40 1.37 -2.97 11.32
C ASP A 40 1.82 -1.94 12.36
N ASP A 41 2.98 -1.31 12.18
CA ASP A 41 3.50 -0.37 13.16
C ASP A 41 2.78 1.00 13.07
N GLN A 42 1.98 1.29 14.08
CA GLN A 42 1.20 2.52 14.16
C GLN A 42 2.06 3.80 14.11
N ARG A 43 3.30 3.76 14.62
CA ARG A 43 4.21 4.91 14.54
C ARG A 43 4.67 5.15 13.11
N SER A 44 4.99 4.08 12.40
CA SER A 44 5.35 4.12 10.98
C SER A 44 4.18 4.62 10.13
N ILE A 45 2.96 4.14 10.40
CA ILE A 45 1.74 4.61 9.72
C ILE A 45 1.54 6.10 9.96
N GLY A 46 1.65 6.59 11.19
CA GLY A 46 1.49 8.01 11.51
C GLY A 46 2.54 8.93 10.88
N ARG A 47 3.77 8.42 10.64
CA ARG A 47 4.81 9.15 9.90
C ARG A 47 4.57 9.14 8.39
N MET A 48 4.14 8.01 7.86
CA MET A 48 3.83 7.84 6.45
C MET A 48 2.56 8.59 6.03
N VAL A 49 1.55 8.62 6.90
CA VAL A 49 0.23 9.25 6.67
C VAL A 49 -0.02 10.26 7.79
N PRO A 50 0.37 11.55 7.62
CA PRO A 50 0.37 12.53 8.72
C PRO A 50 -1.00 12.85 9.31
N ASP A 51 -2.09 12.59 8.58
CA ASP A 51 -3.47 12.75 9.05
C ASP A 51 -4.11 11.46 9.56
N HIS A 52 -3.33 10.35 9.67
CA HIS A 52 -3.81 9.10 10.25
C HIS A 52 -4.28 9.30 11.69
N GLY A 53 -5.49 8.81 11.99
CA GLY A 53 -6.09 8.93 13.31
C GLY A 53 -6.65 10.32 13.68
N LYS A 54 -6.44 11.37 12.86
CA LYS A 54 -6.98 12.70 13.12
C LYS A 54 -8.48 12.79 12.81
N GLY A 55 -9.19 13.66 13.53
CA GLY A 55 -10.63 13.88 13.34
C GLY A 55 -10.95 14.55 12.00
N ASP A 56 -10.14 15.52 11.58
CA ASP A 56 -10.26 16.21 10.30
C ASP A 56 -9.26 15.60 9.30
N ARG A 57 -9.77 14.75 8.41
CA ARG A 57 -8.99 13.99 7.42
C ARG A 57 -9.61 14.11 6.04
N THR A 58 -8.76 14.22 5.02
CA THR A 58 -9.18 14.08 3.62
C THR A 58 -9.86 12.73 3.40
N ASN A 59 -10.92 12.68 2.62
CA ASN A 59 -11.68 11.46 2.31
C ASN A 59 -12.21 10.69 3.54
N LYS A 60 -12.49 11.39 4.65
CA LYS A 60 -12.93 10.79 5.92
C LYS A 60 -14.04 9.73 5.80
N PRO A 61 -15.12 9.92 5.02
CA PRO A 61 -16.16 8.89 4.86
C PRO A 61 -15.63 7.59 4.28
N VAL A 62 -14.82 7.67 3.20
CA VAL A 62 -14.20 6.51 2.55
C VAL A 62 -13.25 5.79 3.51
N ARG A 63 -12.40 6.54 4.21
CA ARG A 63 -11.42 6.01 5.17
C ARG A 63 -12.10 5.30 6.34
N ASN A 64 -13.16 5.86 6.89
CA ASN A 64 -13.93 5.24 7.99
C ASN A 64 -14.64 3.97 7.53
N PHE A 65 -15.18 3.97 6.32
CA PHE A 65 -15.83 2.79 5.73
C PHE A 65 -14.79 1.69 5.45
N ALA A 66 -13.67 2.04 4.82
CA ALA A 66 -12.63 1.10 4.43
C ALA A 66 -12.03 0.32 5.63
N ARG A 67 -11.99 0.93 6.81
CA ARG A 67 -11.51 0.27 8.05
C ARG A 67 -12.37 -0.92 8.50
N ARG A 68 -13.54 -1.13 7.92
CA ARG A 68 -14.39 -2.30 8.17
C ARG A 68 -14.07 -3.46 7.23
N LEU A 69 -13.17 -3.25 6.27
CA LEU A 69 -12.85 -4.23 5.24
C LEU A 69 -11.63 -5.06 5.64
N ASN A 70 -11.60 -6.29 5.16
CA ASN A 70 -10.48 -7.20 5.33
C ASN A 70 -10.18 -7.90 3.99
N MET A 71 -8.92 -7.97 3.62
CA MET A 71 -8.48 -8.62 2.38
C MET A 71 -8.72 -10.14 2.37
N ALA A 72 -8.74 -10.79 3.55
CA ALA A 72 -9.02 -12.21 3.68
C ALA A 72 -10.49 -12.56 3.38
N ASP A 73 -11.41 -11.57 3.50
CA ASP A 73 -12.83 -11.77 3.26
C ASP A 73 -13.15 -11.65 1.77
N VAL A 74 -13.66 -12.75 1.18
CA VAL A 74 -14.03 -12.80 -0.23
C VAL A 74 -15.16 -11.82 -0.55
N GLY A 75 -16.11 -11.59 0.37
CA GLY A 75 -17.20 -10.62 0.22
C GLY A 75 -16.71 -9.18 0.14
N HIS A 76 -15.54 -8.87 0.70
CA HIS A 76 -14.94 -7.55 0.68
C HIS A 76 -14.13 -7.25 -0.59
N GLN A 77 -13.76 -8.25 -1.39
CA GLN A 77 -12.82 -8.10 -2.52
C GLN A 77 -13.27 -7.04 -3.55
N THR A 78 -14.54 -7.08 -3.96
CA THR A 78 -15.09 -6.12 -4.94
C THR A 78 -15.08 -4.69 -4.40
N ILE A 79 -15.39 -4.52 -3.12
CA ILE A 79 -15.42 -3.21 -2.48
C ILE A 79 -13.98 -2.69 -2.33
N LEU A 80 -13.06 -3.53 -1.88
CA LEU A 80 -11.65 -3.19 -1.74
C LEU A 80 -11.03 -2.76 -3.07
N ARG A 81 -11.40 -3.39 -4.18
CA ARG A 81 -10.97 -3.01 -5.52
C ARG A 81 -11.39 -1.58 -5.88
N ASN A 82 -12.63 -1.22 -5.57
CA ASN A 82 -13.13 0.13 -5.81
C ASN A 82 -12.48 1.16 -4.88
N VAL A 83 -12.28 0.83 -3.60
CA VAL A 83 -11.57 1.69 -2.65
C VAL A 83 -10.11 1.90 -3.06
N ALA A 84 -9.43 0.84 -3.49
CA ALA A 84 -8.02 0.92 -3.91
C ALA A 84 -7.80 1.67 -5.23
N ALA A 85 -8.85 1.79 -6.06
CA ALA A 85 -8.81 2.59 -7.29
C ALA A 85 -8.97 4.10 -7.03
N ILE A 86 -9.37 4.51 -5.81
CA ILE A 86 -9.40 5.92 -5.41
C ILE A 86 -7.96 6.42 -5.27
N ASP A 87 -7.73 7.69 -5.57
CA ASP A 87 -6.40 8.28 -5.41
C ASP A 87 -5.95 8.23 -3.94
N GLY A 88 -4.68 7.87 -3.75
CA GLY A 88 -4.08 7.62 -2.45
C GLY A 88 -3.70 6.15 -2.23
N ALA A 89 -3.25 5.85 -1.02
CA ALA A 89 -2.83 4.51 -0.62
C ALA A 89 -3.89 3.80 0.22
N VAL A 90 -3.88 2.47 0.17
CA VAL A 90 -4.57 1.58 1.10
C VAL A 90 -3.52 0.97 2.02
N VAL A 91 -3.60 1.25 3.32
CA VAL A 91 -2.72 0.70 4.36
C VAL A 91 -3.40 -0.52 4.98
N VAL A 92 -2.69 -1.63 5.04
CA VAL A 92 -3.23 -2.93 5.43
C VAL A 92 -2.34 -3.55 6.50
N GLY A 93 -2.95 -4.05 7.55
CA GLY A 93 -2.31 -4.81 8.62
C GLY A 93 -1.98 -6.23 8.20
N ARG A 94 -1.20 -6.91 9.03
CA ARG A 94 -0.74 -8.29 8.80
C ARG A 94 -1.88 -9.30 8.67
N ASP A 95 -2.97 -9.06 9.39
CA ASP A 95 -4.20 -9.87 9.37
C ASP A 95 -5.13 -9.57 8.18
N GLY A 96 -4.73 -8.64 7.31
CA GLY A 96 -5.49 -8.22 6.13
C GLY A 96 -6.52 -7.12 6.38
N HIS A 97 -6.69 -6.65 7.63
CA HIS A 97 -7.55 -5.51 7.91
C HIS A 97 -7.02 -4.22 7.30
N VAL A 98 -7.92 -3.43 6.72
CA VAL A 98 -7.60 -2.09 6.23
C VAL A 98 -7.47 -1.16 7.43
N LEU A 99 -6.27 -0.63 7.64
CA LEU A 99 -5.97 0.33 8.71
C LEU A 99 -6.26 1.77 8.29
N ASP A 100 -6.07 2.06 7.00
CA ASP A 100 -6.43 3.35 6.39
C ASP A 100 -6.56 3.19 4.85
N ALA A 101 -7.23 4.14 4.19
CA ALA A 101 -7.43 4.10 2.75
C ALA A 101 -7.59 5.50 2.15
N ALA A 102 -7.42 5.64 0.84
CA ALA A 102 -7.48 6.91 0.12
C ALA A 102 -6.63 7.99 0.84
N CYS A 103 -5.47 7.59 1.37
CA CYS A 103 -4.60 8.46 2.15
C CYS A 103 -3.36 8.87 1.34
N MET A 104 -2.94 10.12 1.53
CA MET A 104 -1.74 10.64 0.88
C MET A 104 -0.50 10.21 1.66
N VAL A 105 0.46 9.63 0.94
CA VAL A 105 1.76 9.26 1.49
C VAL A 105 2.66 10.49 1.52
N ALA A 106 3.17 10.84 2.70
CA ALA A 106 4.08 11.96 2.88
C ALA A 106 5.47 11.68 2.29
N THR A 107 6.18 12.74 1.96
CA THR A 107 7.63 12.64 1.73
C THR A 107 8.31 12.29 3.05
N PRO A 108 9.20 11.28 3.08
CA PRO A 108 9.92 10.89 4.30
C PRO A 108 10.75 12.04 4.88
N SER A 109 10.81 12.11 6.21
CA SER A 109 11.66 13.07 6.88
C SER A 109 13.16 12.77 6.67
N ALA A 110 14.03 13.75 6.91
CA ALA A 110 15.47 13.54 6.85
C ALA A 110 15.94 12.42 7.80
N ALA A 111 15.30 12.30 8.98
CA ALA A 111 15.61 11.25 9.94
C ALA A 111 15.19 9.85 9.40
N ASP A 112 14.03 9.73 8.76
CA ASP A 112 13.57 8.47 8.15
C ASP A 112 14.47 8.05 6.99
N LEU A 113 14.89 9.01 6.15
CA LEU A 113 15.83 8.77 5.06
C LEU A 113 17.17 8.28 5.58
N THR A 114 17.76 9.00 6.54
CA THR A 114 19.05 8.62 7.13
C THR A 114 18.98 7.26 7.81
N GLY A 115 17.90 6.96 8.56
CA GLY A 115 17.68 5.67 9.19
C GLY A 115 17.55 4.52 8.20
N ALA A 116 17.09 4.79 6.98
CA ALA A 116 17.00 3.83 5.87
C ALA A 116 18.25 3.82 4.95
N GLY A 117 19.28 4.64 5.24
CA GLY A 117 20.51 4.71 4.48
C GLY A 117 20.43 5.56 3.20
N PHE A 118 19.51 6.52 3.15
CA PHE A 118 19.36 7.45 2.04
C PHE A 118 19.72 8.88 2.46
N SER A 119 20.37 9.64 1.59
CA SER A 119 20.70 11.06 1.81
C SER A 119 19.59 12.00 1.34
N SER A 120 18.72 11.55 0.43
CA SER A 120 17.63 12.35 -0.13
C SER A 120 16.49 11.46 -0.61
N PRO A 121 15.25 11.99 -0.69
CA PRO A 121 14.13 11.25 -1.26
C PRO A 121 14.35 11.00 -2.75
N LYS A 122 13.88 9.84 -3.23
CA LYS A 122 13.88 9.52 -4.66
C LYS A 122 12.57 10.00 -5.29
N THR A 123 12.67 10.64 -6.43
CA THR A 123 11.54 11.06 -7.26
C THR A 123 11.51 10.23 -8.54
N PHE A 124 10.34 9.79 -8.93
CA PHE A 124 10.09 9.02 -10.15
C PHE A 124 9.15 9.79 -11.08
N ALA A 125 9.13 9.42 -12.35
CA ALA A 125 8.26 10.06 -13.36
C ALA A 125 6.75 9.96 -13.03
N GLY A 126 6.34 8.96 -12.23
CA GLY A 126 4.94 8.79 -11.80
C GLY A 126 4.75 9.09 -10.32
N ALA A 127 3.74 9.91 -9.98
CA ALA A 127 3.40 10.26 -8.59
C ALA A 127 3.17 9.01 -7.72
N ARG A 128 2.42 8.02 -8.22
CA ARG A 128 2.14 6.76 -7.51
C ARG A 128 3.42 5.93 -7.28
N THR A 129 4.40 5.99 -8.20
CA THR A 129 5.70 5.31 -8.01
C THR A 129 6.52 6.00 -6.93
N THR A 130 6.52 7.32 -6.90
CA THR A 130 7.17 8.11 -5.84
C THR A 130 6.51 7.82 -4.48
N ALA A 131 5.19 7.81 -4.40
CA ALA A 131 4.45 7.45 -3.20
C ALA A 131 4.75 6.01 -2.73
N ALA A 132 4.83 5.05 -3.65
CA ALA A 132 5.19 3.66 -3.34
C ALA A 132 6.62 3.56 -2.77
N TRP A 133 7.57 4.28 -3.34
CA TRP A 133 8.94 4.32 -2.82
C TRP A 133 8.96 4.96 -1.42
N ASN A 134 8.30 6.10 -1.22
CA ASN A 134 8.21 6.76 0.09
C ASN A 134 7.62 5.82 1.15
N ALA A 135 6.49 5.17 0.84
CA ALA A 135 5.81 4.23 1.72
C ALA A 135 6.69 3.01 2.07
N SER A 136 7.56 2.59 1.14
CA SER A 136 8.41 1.42 1.33
C SER A 136 9.47 1.57 2.42
N LEU A 137 9.71 2.78 2.91
CA LEU A 137 10.58 3.03 4.07
C LEU A 137 9.91 2.64 5.39
N TYR A 138 8.58 2.50 5.40
CA TYR A 138 7.77 2.20 6.58
C TYR A 138 7.13 0.81 6.56
N GLY A 139 7.12 0.16 5.40
CA GLY A 139 6.52 -1.16 5.21
C GLY A 139 6.85 -1.75 3.85
N THR A 140 6.05 -2.70 3.39
CA THR A 140 6.14 -3.20 2.01
C THR A 140 5.05 -2.54 1.19
N SER A 141 5.41 -1.85 0.11
CA SER A 141 4.46 -1.21 -0.78
C SER A 141 4.33 -1.97 -2.11
N VAL A 142 3.12 -2.06 -2.60
CA VAL A 142 2.79 -2.67 -3.91
C VAL A 142 2.04 -1.64 -4.73
N LYS A 143 2.65 -1.23 -5.83
CA LYS A 143 2.03 -0.38 -6.84
C LYS A 143 1.49 -1.25 -7.97
N VAL A 144 0.25 -1.05 -8.34
CA VAL A 144 -0.33 -1.51 -9.59
C VAL A 144 -0.48 -0.30 -10.50
N SER A 145 0.07 -0.38 -11.72
CA SER A 145 -0.05 0.68 -12.72
C SER A 145 -1.38 0.56 -13.49
N GLU A 146 -1.86 1.66 -14.04
CA GLU A 146 -3.07 1.68 -14.90
C GLU A 146 -2.87 0.98 -16.24
N ASP A 147 -1.63 0.75 -16.64
CA ASP A 147 -1.24 -0.06 -17.80
C ASP A 147 -0.97 -1.54 -17.46
N GLY A 148 -1.13 -1.94 -16.19
CA GLY A 148 -1.09 -3.31 -15.72
C GLY A 148 0.13 -3.71 -14.90
N PRO A 149 1.36 -3.18 -15.13
CA PRO A 149 2.55 -3.60 -14.39
C PRO A 149 2.42 -3.46 -12.87
N ILE A 150 3.01 -4.44 -12.16
CA ILE A 150 3.06 -4.47 -10.70
C ILE A 150 4.50 -4.25 -10.25
N SER A 151 4.70 -3.35 -9.30
CA SER A 151 5.99 -3.09 -8.67
C SER A 151 5.89 -3.22 -7.16
N VAL A 152 6.83 -3.96 -6.54
CA VAL A 152 6.92 -4.11 -5.08
C VAL A 152 8.18 -3.45 -4.58
N PHE A 153 8.03 -2.57 -3.60
CA PHE A 153 9.14 -1.89 -2.94
C PHE A 153 9.19 -2.27 -1.46
N ARG A 154 10.40 -2.37 -0.92
CA ARG A 154 10.68 -2.56 0.51
C ARG A 154 11.99 -1.90 0.87
N ALA A 155 12.03 -1.19 2.01
CA ALA A 155 13.20 -0.46 2.49
C ALA A 155 13.87 0.41 1.40
N GLY A 156 13.07 1.14 0.61
CA GLY A 156 13.54 2.02 -0.46
C GLY A 156 14.11 1.30 -1.70
N LYS A 157 13.90 -0.02 -1.83
CA LYS A 157 14.39 -0.82 -2.96
C LYS A 157 13.21 -1.44 -3.73
N LEU A 158 13.29 -1.42 -5.05
CA LEU A 158 12.42 -2.23 -5.91
C LEU A 158 12.87 -3.69 -5.78
N ILE A 159 12.00 -4.55 -5.24
CA ILE A 159 12.31 -5.97 -5.00
C ILE A 159 11.63 -6.91 -5.97
N LEU A 160 10.59 -6.44 -6.67
CA LEU A 160 9.89 -7.19 -7.71
C LEU A 160 9.25 -6.23 -8.70
N SER A 161 9.34 -6.56 -9.99
CA SER A 161 8.59 -5.92 -11.07
C SER A 161 8.04 -7.00 -12.00
N ILE A 162 6.74 -6.91 -12.35
CA ILE A 162 6.02 -7.84 -13.23
C ILE A 162 5.23 -7.02 -14.24
N GLY A 163 5.33 -7.37 -15.50
CA GLY A 163 4.63 -6.72 -16.62
C GLY A 163 5.55 -5.96 -17.54
#